data_97a1d70fee5a83e0a50c3de4ebf6b272
#
_entry.id   97a1d70fee5a83e0a50c3de4ebf6b272
#
_cell.length_a   1.000
_cell.length_b   1.000
_cell.length_c   1.000
_cell.angle_alpha   90.00
_cell.angle_beta   90.00
_cell.angle_gamma   90.00
#
_symmetry.space_group_name_H-M   'P 1'
#
loop_
_entity.id
_entity.type
_entity.pdbx_description
1 polymer ?
#
loop_
_entity_poly.entity_id
_entity_poly.type
_entity_poly.pdbx_seq_one_letter_code
_entity_poly.pdbx_strand_id
1 'polypeptide(L)'
;IEAYARPLHEKRIDAIRTEDVLSCMTPVWGKKRVTAQRVLGRIERLLDAAKAKGFRDGENPARWRGHLKTLLGSQRKPKKHHPAMPYDEVPAFMARLSEQGNTASHLMAFLVLTGVRLSEGRLATWGEIDMEAQLWTVPAERMGKTKQEHRVPLSDAAMALLEPLHASKTGDYVFPGQGGRGHLSETPVRKAFSLAGGDGFTIHGFRSSFRDWAGEETVFPRDIADMALAHLVGNAVERAYRRGDALEKRRSLMQAWDDFCTGKASA
;
A
#
# COMPACT_ATOMS: atom_id res chain seq x y z
N ILE A 1 2.19 3.40 -21.19
CA ILE A 1 1.89 4.17 -22.42
C ILE A 1 1.95 3.24 -23.63
N GLU A 2 3.01 2.46 -23.82
CA GLU A 2 3.20 1.59 -25.00
C GLU A 2 1.96 0.77 -25.39
N ALA A 3 1.37 0.04 -24.44
CA ALA A 3 0.22 -0.82 -24.72
C ALA A 3 -1.09 -0.09 -25.12
N TYR A 4 -1.22 1.21 -24.80
CA TYR A 4 -2.50 1.93 -24.96
C TYR A 4 -2.40 3.21 -25.80
N ALA A 5 -1.19 3.69 -26.05
CA ALA A 5 -0.95 4.92 -26.79
C ALA A 5 -0.01 4.70 -27.99
N ARG A 6 0.11 3.43 -28.44
CA ARG A 6 0.98 3.06 -29.56
C ARG A 6 0.72 3.90 -30.83
N PRO A 7 -0.53 4.20 -31.23
CA PRO A 7 -0.79 5.03 -32.40
C PRO A 7 -0.19 6.44 -32.32
N LEU A 8 0.13 6.95 -31.10
CA LEU A 8 0.75 8.26 -30.95
C LEU A 8 2.26 8.24 -31.13
N HIS A 9 2.92 7.05 -31.01
CA HIS A 9 4.38 6.94 -31.09
C HIS A 9 4.93 7.22 -32.50
N GLU A 10 4.12 6.99 -33.51
CA GLU A 10 4.52 7.19 -34.91
C GLU A 10 4.21 8.61 -35.41
N LYS A 11 3.58 9.45 -34.56
CA LYS A 11 3.21 10.82 -34.92
C LYS A 11 4.22 11.83 -34.34
N ARG A 12 4.49 12.86 -35.14
CA ARG A 12 5.21 14.03 -34.64
C ARG A 12 4.37 14.66 -33.53
N ILE A 13 5.02 15.16 -32.50
CA ILE A 13 4.35 15.67 -31.29
C ILE A 13 3.51 16.93 -31.56
N ASP A 14 3.89 17.72 -32.55
CA ASP A 14 3.15 18.90 -33.03
C ASP A 14 1.92 18.53 -33.86
N ALA A 15 1.89 17.34 -34.47
CA ALA A 15 0.80 16.83 -35.28
C ALA A 15 -0.26 16.04 -34.51
N ILE A 16 -0.05 15.74 -33.22
CA ILE A 16 -1.02 15.01 -32.38
C ILE A 16 -2.25 15.92 -32.15
N ARG A 17 -3.44 15.42 -32.48
CA ARG A 17 -4.74 16.08 -32.36
C ARG A 17 -5.64 15.33 -31.37
N THR A 18 -6.79 15.92 -31.04
CA THR A 18 -7.81 15.37 -30.15
C THR A 18 -8.27 13.98 -30.57
N GLU A 19 -8.50 13.79 -31.88
CA GLU A 19 -8.97 12.54 -32.49
C GLU A 19 -7.97 11.41 -32.24
N ASP A 20 -6.67 11.70 -32.27
CA ASP A 20 -5.61 10.72 -32.03
C ASP A 20 -5.62 10.26 -30.56
N VAL A 21 -5.81 11.19 -29.63
CA VAL A 21 -5.94 10.87 -28.21
C VAL A 21 -7.22 10.07 -27.95
N LEU A 22 -8.33 10.46 -28.56
CA LEU A 22 -9.61 9.75 -28.46
C LEU A 22 -9.52 8.32 -29.01
N SER A 23 -8.86 8.11 -30.15
CA SER A 23 -8.67 6.78 -30.74
C SER A 23 -7.94 5.82 -29.77
N CYS A 24 -6.97 6.34 -29.03
CA CYS A 24 -6.26 5.58 -28.00
C CYS A 24 -7.12 5.33 -26.75
N MET A 25 -7.93 6.28 -26.34
CA MET A 25 -8.65 6.24 -25.06
C MET A 25 -10.00 5.54 -25.16
N THR A 26 -10.77 5.72 -26.22
CA THR A 26 -12.12 5.15 -26.37
C THR A 26 -12.18 3.63 -26.13
N PRO A 27 -11.28 2.80 -26.69
CA PRO A 27 -11.34 1.34 -26.49
C PRO A 27 -11.16 0.89 -25.05
N VAL A 28 -10.47 1.70 -24.21
CA VAL A 28 -10.12 1.35 -22.84
C VAL A 28 -10.90 2.13 -21.80
N TRP A 29 -11.56 3.23 -22.19
CA TRP A 29 -12.21 4.17 -21.29
C TRP A 29 -13.31 3.52 -20.44
N GLY A 30 -14.18 2.71 -21.06
CA GLY A 30 -15.26 1.98 -20.37
C GLY A 30 -14.81 0.71 -19.64
N LYS A 31 -13.71 0.08 -20.10
CA LYS A 31 -13.28 -1.25 -19.64
C LYS A 31 -12.27 -1.20 -18.50
N LYS A 32 -11.25 -0.31 -18.61
CA LYS A 32 -10.12 -0.22 -17.67
C LYS A 32 -9.93 1.22 -17.18
N ARG A 33 -10.95 1.75 -16.54
CA ARG A 33 -11.04 3.16 -16.14
C ARG A 33 -9.79 3.72 -15.47
N VAL A 34 -9.28 3.06 -14.41
CA VAL A 34 -8.11 3.56 -13.67
C VAL A 34 -6.87 3.61 -14.55
N THR A 35 -6.69 2.59 -15.39
CA THR A 35 -5.59 2.53 -16.36
C THR A 35 -5.75 3.64 -17.41
N ALA A 36 -6.94 3.80 -17.99
CA ALA A 36 -7.23 4.83 -18.99
C ALA A 36 -6.97 6.23 -18.43
N GLN A 37 -7.45 6.55 -17.22
CA GLN A 37 -7.18 7.84 -16.56
C GLN A 37 -5.69 8.08 -16.31
N ARG A 38 -4.93 7.05 -15.91
CA ARG A 38 -3.47 7.15 -15.71
C ARG A 38 -2.73 7.36 -17.02
N VAL A 39 -3.13 6.65 -18.07
CA VAL A 39 -2.54 6.82 -19.42
C VAL A 39 -2.83 8.21 -19.96
N LEU A 40 -4.10 8.65 -19.90
CA LEU A 40 -4.50 9.99 -20.33
C LEU A 40 -3.70 11.09 -19.60
N GLY A 41 -3.61 11.02 -18.26
CA GLY A 41 -2.85 12.00 -17.50
C GLY A 41 -1.34 11.98 -17.78
N ARG A 42 -0.78 10.87 -18.29
CA ARG A 42 0.61 10.82 -18.78
C ARG A 42 0.75 11.48 -20.13
N ILE A 43 -0.20 11.24 -21.05
CA ILE A 43 -0.24 11.89 -22.37
C ILE A 43 -0.40 13.40 -22.19
N GLU A 44 -1.34 13.85 -21.34
CA GLU A 44 -1.59 15.26 -21.03
C GLU A 44 -0.29 15.95 -20.57
N ARG A 45 0.40 15.37 -19.56
CA ARG A 45 1.66 15.94 -19.06
C ARG A 45 2.78 15.96 -20.08
N LEU A 46 2.87 14.94 -20.94
CA LEU A 46 3.88 14.88 -22.01
C LEU A 46 3.64 15.98 -23.04
N LEU A 47 2.39 16.21 -23.44
CA LEU A 47 2.03 17.25 -24.41
C LEU A 47 2.15 18.66 -23.81
N ASP A 48 1.87 18.84 -22.50
CA ASP A 48 2.15 20.10 -21.80
C ASP A 48 3.64 20.40 -21.75
N ALA A 49 4.47 19.39 -21.45
CA ALA A 49 5.92 19.54 -21.46
C ALA A 49 6.47 19.87 -22.87
N ALA A 50 5.88 19.28 -23.91
CA ALA A 50 6.24 19.57 -25.30
C ALA A 50 5.90 21.01 -25.69
N LYS A 51 4.73 21.52 -25.25
CA LYS A 51 4.35 22.91 -25.43
C LYS A 51 5.30 23.86 -24.71
N ALA A 52 5.60 23.59 -23.45
CA ALA A 52 6.51 24.39 -22.65
C ALA A 52 7.94 24.47 -23.24
N LYS A 53 8.34 23.43 -23.98
CA LYS A 53 9.64 23.37 -24.70
C LYS A 53 9.59 23.91 -26.14
N GLY A 54 8.46 24.42 -26.60
CA GLY A 54 8.30 24.92 -27.97
C GLY A 54 8.24 23.84 -29.06
N PHE A 55 8.06 22.56 -28.69
CA PHE A 55 7.93 21.46 -29.66
C PHE A 55 6.53 21.32 -30.23
N ARG A 56 5.57 22.05 -29.72
CA ARG A 56 4.21 22.17 -30.25
C ARG A 56 3.58 23.50 -29.84
N ASP A 57 2.63 23.96 -30.63
CA ASP A 57 1.80 25.14 -30.36
C ASP A 57 0.34 24.75 -30.10
N GLY A 58 -0.46 25.75 -29.69
CA GLY A 58 -1.89 25.60 -29.46
C GLY A 58 -2.24 24.90 -28.15
N GLU A 59 -3.51 24.55 -28.00
CA GLU A 59 -4.07 23.89 -26.83
C GLU A 59 -3.66 22.42 -26.76
N ASN A 60 -3.57 21.90 -25.53
CA ASN A 60 -3.23 20.49 -25.32
C ASN A 60 -4.43 19.58 -25.71
N PRO A 61 -4.32 18.74 -26.76
CA PRO A 61 -5.40 17.87 -27.21
C PRO A 61 -5.75 16.75 -26.21
N ALA A 62 -4.91 16.50 -25.20
CA ALA A 62 -5.17 15.55 -24.14
C ALA A 62 -5.69 16.21 -22.85
N ARG A 63 -5.96 17.52 -22.84
CA ARG A 63 -6.47 18.23 -21.68
C ARG A 63 -7.77 17.62 -21.20
N TRP A 64 -7.80 17.21 -19.92
CA TRP A 64 -8.99 16.60 -19.35
C TRP A 64 -10.11 17.60 -19.08
N ARG A 65 -9.80 18.66 -18.31
CA ARG A 65 -10.80 19.66 -17.91
C ARG A 65 -11.16 20.59 -19.08
N GLY A 66 -12.46 20.76 -19.28
CA GLY A 66 -12.96 21.64 -20.35
C GLY A 66 -12.77 21.12 -21.78
N HIS A 67 -12.27 19.87 -21.96
CA HIS A 67 -12.07 19.26 -23.26
C HIS A 67 -12.46 17.78 -23.28
N LEU A 68 -11.54 16.83 -23.04
CA LEU A 68 -11.81 15.39 -23.15
C LEU A 68 -12.86 14.87 -22.17
N LYS A 69 -13.08 15.57 -21.04
CA LYS A 69 -14.16 15.22 -20.10
C LYS A 69 -15.53 15.26 -20.77
N THR A 70 -15.76 16.21 -21.68
CA THR A 70 -17.01 16.35 -22.43
C THR A 70 -17.16 15.24 -23.48
N LEU A 71 -16.06 14.88 -24.14
CA LEU A 71 -16.06 13.89 -25.23
C LEU A 71 -16.12 12.44 -24.72
N LEU A 72 -15.39 12.13 -23.66
CA LEU A 72 -15.31 10.77 -23.08
C LEU A 72 -16.34 10.50 -21.97
N GLY A 73 -17.00 11.56 -21.50
CA GLY A 73 -17.93 11.47 -20.38
C GLY A 73 -17.27 11.20 -19.03
N SER A 74 -17.99 11.53 -17.95
CA SER A 74 -17.55 11.26 -16.58
C SER A 74 -18.01 9.87 -16.16
N GLN A 75 -17.08 8.96 -15.95
CA GLN A 75 -17.38 7.64 -15.39
C GLN A 75 -17.35 7.72 -13.87
N ARG A 76 -18.48 8.00 -13.22
CA ARG A 76 -18.64 7.82 -11.77
C ARG A 76 -19.11 6.39 -11.49
N LYS A 77 -18.18 5.47 -11.21
CA LYS A 77 -18.55 4.23 -10.50
C LYS A 77 -18.34 4.47 -9.01
N PRO A 78 -19.23 3.96 -8.14
CA PRO A 78 -19.00 3.99 -6.70
C PRO A 78 -17.62 3.36 -6.42
N LYS A 79 -16.85 3.98 -5.52
CA LYS A 79 -15.60 3.38 -5.05
C LYS A 79 -15.96 2.07 -4.36
N LYS A 80 -15.64 0.93 -4.96
CA LYS A 80 -15.66 -0.33 -4.22
C LYS A 80 -14.49 -0.28 -3.25
N HIS A 81 -14.79 -0.42 -1.96
CA HIS A 81 -13.76 -0.68 -0.95
C HIS A 81 -13.06 -1.99 -1.30
N HIS A 82 -11.80 -2.10 -0.95
CA HIS A 82 -11.11 -3.40 -1.02
C HIS A 82 -11.81 -4.34 -0.04
N PRO A 83 -12.21 -5.55 -0.46
CA PRO A 83 -12.79 -6.50 0.47
C PRO A 83 -11.82 -6.75 1.62
N ALA A 84 -12.25 -6.46 2.84
CA ALA A 84 -11.52 -6.70 4.07
C ALA A 84 -12.08 -7.96 4.72
N MET A 85 -11.22 -8.79 5.29
CA MET A 85 -11.64 -9.90 6.15
C MET A 85 -12.29 -9.31 7.41
N PRO A 86 -13.47 -9.78 7.84
CA PRO A 86 -14.01 -9.42 9.13
C PRO A 86 -12.97 -9.64 10.23
N TYR A 87 -12.85 -8.70 11.18
CA TYR A 87 -11.77 -8.78 12.16
C TYR A 87 -11.88 -10.01 13.06
N ASP A 88 -13.06 -10.49 13.34
CA ASP A 88 -13.33 -11.72 14.11
C ASP A 88 -12.83 -13.01 13.42
N GLU A 89 -12.61 -12.99 12.09
CA GLU A 89 -12.01 -14.09 11.34
C GLU A 89 -10.47 -14.05 11.35
N VAL A 90 -9.86 -12.92 11.74
CA VAL A 90 -8.40 -12.74 11.69
C VAL A 90 -7.64 -13.73 12.60
N PRO A 91 -8.08 -14.05 13.83
CA PRO A 91 -7.37 -15.05 14.66
C PRO A 91 -7.28 -16.42 13.99
N ALA A 92 -8.36 -16.90 13.40
CA ALA A 92 -8.38 -18.18 12.68
C ALA A 92 -7.48 -18.15 11.43
N PHE A 93 -7.43 -17.01 10.73
CA PHE A 93 -6.52 -16.79 9.60
C PHE A 93 -5.04 -16.84 10.06
N MET A 94 -4.70 -16.19 11.17
CA MET A 94 -3.35 -16.19 11.75
C MET A 94 -2.91 -17.59 12.18
N ALA A 95 -3.81 -18.38 12.76
CA ALA A 95 -3.51 -19.78 13.11
C ALA A 95 -3.14 -20.60 11.86
N ARG A 96 -3.92 -20.50 10.78
CA ARG A 96 -3.61 -21.19 9.50
C ARG A 96 -2.31 -20.70 8.83
N LEU A 97 -1.93 -19.44 9.03
CA LEU A 97 -0.64 -18.94 8.57
C LEU A 97 0.53 -19.56 9.33
N SER A 98 0.40 -19.72 10.64
CA SER A 98 1.47 -20.31 11.48
C SER A 98 1.78 -21.76 11.09
N GLU A 99 0.79 -22.52 10.65
CA GLU A 99 0.94 -23.91 10.19
C GLU A 99 1.80 -24.03 8.92
N GLN A 100 1.90 -22.97 8.12
CA GLN A 100 2.66 -23.02 6.87
C GLN A 100 4.20 -22.96 7.08
N GLY A 101 4.69 -22.29 8.12
CA GLY A 101 6.09 -22.27 8.57
C GLY A 101 7.11 -21.82 7.52
N ASN A 102 6.76 -20.94 6.59
CA ASN A 102 7.65 -20.48 5.52
C ASN A 102 7.78 -18.95 5.48
N THR A 103 8.81 -18.43 4.80
CA THR A 103 9.09 -16.99 4.72
C THR A 103 7.87 -16.16 4.24
N ALA A 104 7.05 -16.70 3.36
CA ALA A 104 5.90 -15.98 2.82
C ALA A 104 4.76 -15.88 3.83
N SER A 105 4.51 -16.93 4.61
CA SER A 105 3.54 -16.91 5.71
C SER A 105 4.04 -16.04 6.86
N HIS A 106 5.33 -16.04 7.18
CA HIS A 106 5.92 -15.14 8.17
C HIS A 106 5.75 -13.67 7.75
N LEU A 107 6.05 -13.33 6.50
CA LEU A 107 5.79 -11.98 6.00
C LEU A 107 4.31 -11.62 6.09
N MET A 108 3.41 -12.54 5.72
CA MET A 108 1.97 -12.28 5.77
C MET A 108 1.49 -12.03 7.22
N ALA A 109 1.94 -12.83 8.18
CA ALA A 109 1.67 -12.63 9.61
C ALA A 109 2.22 -11.29 10.09
N PHE A 110 3.45 -10.95 9.72
CA PHE A 110 4.07 -9.66 10.05
C PHE A 110 3.26 -8.47 9.52
N LEU A 111 2.71 -8.57 8.29
CA LEU A 111 1.83 -7.53 7.73
C LEU A 111 0.54 -7.35 8.52
N VAL A 112 -0.05 -8.45 9.00
CA VAL A 112 -1.27 -8.40 9.83
C VAL A 112 -0.94 -7.75 11.17
N LEU A 113 0.11 -8.20 11.87
CA LEU A 113 0.51 -7.72 13.20
C LEU A 113 0.92 -6.24 13.19
N THR A 114 1.56 -5.77 12.11
CA THR A 114 2.08 -4.39 12.04
C THR A 114 1.15 -3.41 11.32
N GLY A 115 0.17 -3.90 10.56
CA GLY A 115 -0.72 -3.06 9.76
C GLY A 115 -0.04 -2.29 8.62
N VAL A 116 1.21 -2.58 8.28
CA VAL A 116 1.96 -1.90 7.21
C VAL A 116 1.51 -2.35 5.81
N ARG A 117 1.96 -1.64 4.77
CA ARG A 117 1.66 -2.05 3.39
C ARG A 117 2.56 -3.20 2.95
N LEU A 118 2.06 -4.05 2.05
CA LEU A 118 2.82 -5.18 1.50
C LEU A 118 4.21 -4.78 0.99
N SER A 119 4.32 -3.65 0.27
CA SER A 119 5.61 -3.17 -0.22
C SER A 119 6.55 -2.72 0.89
N GLU A 120 6.04 -2.18 1.99
CA GLU A 120 6.82 -1.76 3.15
C GLU A 120 7.42 -2.99 3.85
N GLY A 121 6.58 -3.97 4.23
CA GLY A 121 7.04 -5.20 4.89
C GLY A 121 7.94 -6.06 4.00
N ARG A 122 7.62 -6.20 2.72
CA ARG A 122 8.40 -7.01 1.79
C ARG A 122 9.83 -6.49 1.56
N LEU A 123 10.03 -5.19 1.66
CA LEU A 123 11.32 -4.52 1.49
C LEU A 123 12.00 -4.19 2.82
N ALA A 124 11.49 -4.72 3.94
CA ALA A 124 12.10 -4.51 5.24
C ALA A 124 13.52 -5.09 5.30
N THR A 125 14.44 -4.33 5.87
CA THR A 125 15.81 -4.76 6.09
C THR A 125 16.13 -4.81 7.59
N TRP A 126 17.08 -5.63 7.97
CA TRP A 126 17.51 -5.76 9.38
C TRP A 126 18.07 -4.45 9.93
N GLY A 127 18.69 -3.61 9.09
CA GLY A 127 19.19 -2.30 9.50
C GLY A 127 18.10 -1.29 9.90
N GLU A 128 16.84 -1.59 9.61
CA GLU A 128 15.67 -0.77 9.98
C GLU A 128 15.01 -1.21 11.29
N ILE A 129 15.38 -2.40 11.83
CA ILE A 129 14.78 -3.00 13.00
C ILE A 129 15.72 -2.89 14.19
N ASP A 130 15.27 -2.18 15.19
CA ASP A 130 15.89 -2.18 16.52
C ASP A 130 15.20 -3.28 17.37
N MET A 131 15.92 -4.40 17.54
CA MET A 131 15.41 -5.56 18.27
C MET A 131 15.27 -5.28 19.78
N GLU A 132 16.16 -4.44 20.35
CA GLU A 132 16.14 -4.08 21.77
C GLU A 132 14.99 -3.11 22.07
N ALA A 133 14.84 -2.07 21.24
CA ALA A 133 13.74 -1.12 21.38
C ALA A 133 12.39 -1.66 20.87
N GLN A 134 12.35 -2.85 20.26
CA GLN A 134 11.17 -3.43 19.61
C GLN A 134 10.51 -2.43 18.65
N LEU A 135 11.32 -1.91 17.75
CA LEU A 135 10.92 -0.81 16.86
C LEU A 135 11.44 -1.04 15.43
N TRP A 136 10.55 -0.94 14.46
CA TRP A 136 10.91 -0.89 13.07
C TRP A 136 10.71 0.50 12.51
N THR A 137 11.73 1.09 11.92
CA THR A 137 11.68 2.42 11.30
C THR A 137 11.70 2.29 9.78
N VAL A 138 10.54 2.46 9.13
CA VAL A 138 10.44 2.48 7.67
C VAL A 138 10.91 3.84 7.16
N PRO A 139 11.97 3.89 6.33
CA PRO A 139 12.54 5.16 5.87
C PRO A 139 11.60 5.93 4.93
N ALA A 140 11.71 7.26 4.95
CA ALA A 140 10.85 8.19 4.20
C ALA A 140 10.78 7.90 2.70
N GLU A 141 11.89 7.44 2.10
CA GLU A 141 12.01 7.11 0.68
C GLU A 141 11.06 5.99 0.26
N ARG A 142 10.77 5.05 1.17
CA ARG A 142 9.82 3.94 0.93
C ARG A 142 8.37 4.32 1.23
N MET A 143 8.15 5.43 1.94
CA MET A 143 6.81 5.93 2.29
C MET A 143 6.19 6.71 1.13
N GLY A 144 5.36 6.05 0.32
CA GLY A 144 4.86 6.56 -0.96
C GLY A 144 4.13 7.91 -0.90
N LYS A 145 3.20 8.10 0.05
CA LYS A 145 2.34 9.29 0.12
C LYS A 145 2.80 10.32 1.15
N THR A 146 3.27 9.86 2.29
CA THR A 146 3.61 10.74 3.42
C THR A 146 4.97 11.38 3.27
N LYS A 147 5.91 10.71 2.61
CA LYS A 147 7.31 11.13 2.48
C LYS A 147 7.96 11.44 3.85
N GLN A 148 7.50 10.77 4.90
CA GLN A 148 8.01 10.86 6.26
C GLN A 148 8.31 9.45 6.72
N GLU A 149 9.34 9.26 7.53
CA GLU A 149 9.61 7.97 8.16
C GLU A 149 8.40 7.48 8.97
N HIS A 150 8.26 6.19 9.08
CA HIS A 150 7.20 5.58 9.86
C HIS A 150 7.79 4.63 10.88
N ARG A 151 7.69 4.99 12.14
CA ARG A 151 8.11 4.17 13.28
C ARG A 151 6.98 3.21 13.63
N VAL A 152 7.24 1.92 13.57
CA VAL A 152 6.27 0.84 13.81
C VAL A 152 6.69 0.11 15.07
N PRO A 153 5.96 0.26 16.19
CA PRO A 153 6.22 -0.54 17.39
C PRO A 153 5.91 -2.01 17.10
N LEU A 154 6.81 -2.88 17.49
CA LEU A 154 6.70 -4.32 17.33
C LEU A 154 6.13 -4.94 18.59
N SER A 155 5.05 -5.71 18.43
CA SER A 155 4.40 -6.48 19.49
C SER A 155 5.15 -7.77 19.80
N ASP A 156 4.78 -8.45 20.88
CA ASP A 156 5.41 -9.69 21.30
C ASP A 156 5.40 -10.77 20.23
N ALA A 157 4.27 -10.99 19.54
CA ALA A 157 4.22 -11.98 18.47
C ALA A 157 5.00 -11.53 17.23
N ALA A 158 5.07 -10.24 16.95
CA ALA A 158 5.93 -9.72 15.88
C ALA A 158 7.41 -9.95 16.21
N MET A 159 7.82 -9.75 17.46
CA MET A 159 9.17 -10.05 17.93
C MET A 159 9.48 -11.54 17.90
N ALA A 160 8.59 -12.38 18.42
CA ALA A 160 8.73 -13.85 18.40
C ALA A 160 8.85 -14.41 16.96
N LEU A 161 8.21 -13.75 15.98
CA LEU A 161 8.36 -14.08 14.56
C LEU A 161 9.73 -13.64 14.02
N LEU A 162 10.24 -12.48 14.44
CA LEU A 162 11.49 -11.91 13.91
C LEU A 162 12.75 -12.54 14.52
N GLU A 163 12.73 -12.92 15.79
CA GLU A 163 13.89 -13.48 16.51
C GLU A 163 14.54 -14.68 15.79
N PRO A 164 13.81 -15.76 15.42
CA PRO A 164 14.40 -16.88 14.72
C PRO A 164 14.89 -16.50 13.30
N LEU A 165 14.22 -15.57 12.61
CA LEU A 165 14.64 -15.06 11.33
C LEU A 165 15.94 -14.23 11.45
N HIS A 166 16.08 -13.47 12.53
CA HIS A 166 17.28 -12.69 12.80
C HIS A 166 18.46 -13.59 13.15
N ALA A 167 18.25 -14.64 13.96
CA ALA A 167 19.29 -15.60 14.31
C ALA A 167 19.82 -16.38 13.08
N SER A 168 18.95 -16.61 12.06
CA SER A 168 19.29 -17.34 10.84
C SER A 168 19.51 -16.45 9.62
N LYS A 169 19.67 -15.13 9.80
CA LYS A 169 19.80 -14.18 8.70
C LYS A 169 21.01 -14.48 7.81
N THR A 170 20.81 -14.44 6.51
CA THR A 170 21.87 -14.65 5.50
C THR A 170 22.11 -13.44 4.59
N GLY A 171 21.39 -12.32 4.82
CA GLY A 171 21.45 -11.10 4.05
C GLY A 171 20.73 -9.93 4.72
N ASP A 172 20.56 -8.84 3.99
CA ASP A 172 20.03 -7.59 4.53
C ASP A 172 18.51 -7.64 4.73
N TYR A 173 17.78 -8.39 3.91
CA TYR A 173 16.32 -8.43 3.96
C TYR A 173 15.79 -9.33 5.06
N VAL A 174 14.77 -8.84 5.79
CA VAL A 174 14.06 -9.63 6.82
C VAL A 174 13.35 -10.82 6.20
N PHE A 175 12.76 -10.62 5.03
CA PHE A 175 12.06 -11.66 4.25
C PHE A 175 12.77 -11.86 2.91
N PRO A 176 13.81 -12.70 2.88
CA PRO A 176 14.61 -12.90 1.69
C PRO A 176 13.83 -13.64 0.59
N GLY A 177 14.24 -13.41 -0.64
CA GLY A 177 13.78 -14.12 -1.82
C GLY A 177 14.35 -15.54 -1.90
N GLN A 178 14.02 -16.23 -2.99
CA GLN A 178 14.48 -17.60 -3.22
C GLN A 178 16.02 -17.65 -3.23
N GLY A 179 16.58 -18.62 -2.49
CA GLY A 179 18.02 -18.78 -2.36
C GLY A 179 18.70 -17.66 -1.58
N GLY A 180 17.98 -16.92 -0.73
CA GLY A 180 18.52 -15.83 0.10
C GLY A 180 18.84 -14.54 -0.67
N ARG A 181 18.48 -14.47 -1.95
CA ARG A 181 18.82 -13.30 -2.81
C ARG A 181 17.70 -12.28 -2.86
N GLY A 182 18.04 -11.02 -2.58
CA GLY A 182 17.09 -9.92 -2.63
C GLY A 182 15.91 -10.13 -1.69
N HIS A 183 14.82 -9.41 -1.93
CA HIS A 183 13.59 -9.51 -1.15
C HIS A 183 12.58 -10.52 -1.75
N LEU A 184 11.67 -11.02 -0.93
CA LEU A 184 10.60 -11.91 -1.36
C LEU A 184 9.69 -11.22 -2.40
N SER A 185 9.29 -11.93 -3.45
CA SER A 185 8.33 -11.44 -4.45
C SER A 185 6.88 -11.50 -3.93
N GLU A 186 5.94 -10.85 -4.62
CA GLU A 186 4.53 -10.84 -4.18
C GLU A 186 3.80 -12.18 -4.35
N THR A 187 4.20 -12.97 -5.33
CA THR A 187 3.49 -14.21 -5.69
C THR A 187 3.46 -15.24 -4.55
N PRO A 188 4.57 -15.58 -3.87
CA PRO A 188 4.53 -16.46 -2.71
C PRO A 188 3.66 -15.92 -1.57
N VAL A 189 3.68 -14.60 -1.32
CA VAL A 189 2.85 -13.98 -0.26
C VAL A 189 1.36 -14.12 -0.57
N ARG A 190 0.97 -13.90 -1.84
CA ARG A 190 -0.41 -14.11 -2.28
C ARG A 190 -0.84 -15.56 -2.18
N LYS A 191 0.08 -16.50 -2.45
CA LYS A 191 -0.17 -17.94 -2.28
C LYS A 191 -0.36 -18.29 -0.80
N ALA A 192 0.50 -17.80 0.09
CA ALA A 192 0.35 -18.02 1.53
C ALA A 192 -0.97 -17.45 2.07
N PHE A 193 -1.35 -16.25 1.61
CA PHE A 193 -2.62 -15.61 1.91
C PHE A 193 -3.82 -16.44 1.47
N SER A 194 -3.83 -16.96 0.23
CA SER A 194 -4.90 -17.82 -0.29
C SER A 194 -5.01 -19.13 0.49
N LEU A 195 -3.88 -19.80 0.75
CA LEU A 195 -3.83 -21.06 1.52
C LEU A 195 -4.34 -20.88 2.96
N ALA A 196 -4.18 -19.70 3.56
CA ALA A 196 -4.71 -19.39 4.88
C ALA A 196 -6.21 -19.02 4.87
N GLY A 197 -6.89 -19.07 3.71
CA GLY A 197 -8.32 -18.73 3.58
C GLY A 197 -8.57 -17.26 3.27
N GLY A 198 -7.60 -16.57 2.67
CA GLY A 198 -7.73 -15.16 2.28
C GLY A 198 -8.53 -14.91 0.99
N ASP A 199 -8.98 -15.97 0.29
CA ASP A 199 -9.71 -15.82 -0.96
C ASP A 199 -11.02 -15.02 -0.76
N GLY A 200 -11.28 -14.12 -1.68
CA GLY A 200 -12.41 -13.17 -1.55
C GLY A 200 -12.03 -11.84 -0.88
N PHE A 201 -10.93 -11.78 -0.15
CA PHE A 201 -10.39 -10.60 0.52
C PHE A 201 -9.14 -10.04 -0.18
N THR A 202 -8.54 -9.04 0.39
CA THR A 202 -7.27 -8.49 -0.09
C THR A 202 -6.27 -8.35 1.06
N ILE A 203 -4.98 -8.54 0.80
CA ILE A 203 -3.91 -8.30 1.80
C ILE A 203 -4.01 -6.87 2.36
N HIS A 204 -4.33 -5.89 1.51
CA HIS A 204 -4.54 -4.51 1.95
C HIS A 204 -5.77 -4.34 2.86
N GLY A 205 -6.76 -5.23 2.74
CA GLY A 205 -7.99 -5.24 3.53
C GLY A 205 -7.75 -5.41 5.04
N PHE A 206 -6.67 -6.10 5.46
CA PHE A 206 -6.34 -6.25 6.87
C PHE A 206 -6.13 -4.92 7.61
N ARG A 207 -5.74 -3.87 6.89
CA ARG A 207 -5.65 -2.53 7.46
C ARG A 207 -7.03 -1.95 7.78
N SER A 208 -8.07 -2.37 7.04
CA SER A 208 -9.47 -2.05 7.39
C SER A 208 -9.92 -2.91 8.56
N SER A 209 -9.63 -4.23 8.56
CA SER A 209 -9.94 -5.12 9.68
C SER A 209 -9.35 -4.61 11.00
N PHE A 210 -8.07 -4.23 11.01
CA PHE A 210 -7.42 -3.59 12.17
C PHE A 210 -8.14 -2.31 12.61
N ARG A 211 -8.51 -1.44 11.66
CA ARG A 211 -9.16 -0.16 11.98
C ARG A 211 -10.58 -0.35 12.50
N ASP A 212 -11.32 -1.30 11.93
CA ASP A 212 -12.67 -1.62 12.35
C ASP A 212 -12.65 -2.21 13.76
N TRP A 213 -11.75 -3.18 14.02
CA TRP A 213 -11.50 -3.73 15.35
C TRP A 213 -11.10 -2.64 16.37
N ALA A 214 -10.14 -1.77 16.02
CA ALA A 214 -9.70 -0.72 16.93
C ALA A 214 -10.84 0.26 17.28
N GLY A 215 -11.77 0.50 16.35
CA GLY A 215 -12.91 1.38 16.57
C GLY A 215 -14.08 0.75 17.31
N GLU A 216 -14.24 -0.57 17.22
CA GLU A 216 -15.38 -1.28 17.79
C GLU A 216 -15.06 -1.98 19.12
N GLU A 217 -13.83 -2.50 19.25
CA GLU A 217 -13.43 -3.33 20.39
C GLU A 217 -12.49 -2.61 21.37
N THR A 218 -12.09 -1.36 21.11
CA THR A 218 -11.11 -0.69 21.96
C THR A 218 -11.52 0.74 22.32
N VAL A 219 -10.92 1.24 23.40
CA VAL A 219 -11.07 2.64 23.85
C VAL A 219 -9.99 3.57 23.26
N PHE A 220 -9.11 3.07 22.39
CA PHE A 220 -8.07 3.89 21.79
C PHE A 220 -8.66 4.94 20.85
N PRO A 221 -8.19 6.19 20.91
CA PRO A 221 -8.62 7.22 19.98
C PRO A 221 -8.36 6.83 18.53
N ARG A 222 -9.30 7.11 17.65
CA ARG A 222 -9.21 6.82 16.20
C ARG A 222 -7.90 7.32 15.57
N ASP A 223 -7.43 8.48 16.03
CA ASP A 223 -6.18 9.09 15.56
C ASP A 223 -4.98 8.16 15.79
N ILE A 224 -4.95 7.41 16.90
CA ILE A 224 -3.87 6.47 17.21
C ILE A 224 -3.86 5.31 16.21
N ALA A 225 -5.03 4.76 15.88
CA ALA A 225 -5.15 3.72 14.86
C ALA A 225 -4.78 4.24 13.45
N ASP A 226 -5.22 5.44 13.08
CA ASP A 226 -4.84 6.07 11.82
C ASP A 226 -3.31 6.34 11.75
N MET A 227 -2.68 6.77 12.85
CA MET A 227 -1.22 6.95 12.94
C MET A 227 -0.46 5.62 12.85
N ALA A 228 -0.95 4.55 13.48
CA ALA A 228 -0.37 3.21 13.35
C ALA A 228 -0.35 2.73 11.89
N LEU A 229 -1.36 3.11 11.11
CA LEU A 229 -1.46 2.83 9.69
C LEU A 229 -0.70 3.83 8.78
N ALA A 230 0.11 4.72 9.32
CA ALA A 230 0.75 5.82 8.56
C ALA A 230 -0.27 6.63 7.72
N HIS A 231 -1.45 6.87 8.26
CA HIS A 231 -2.40 7.82 7.68
C HIS A 231 -2.09 9.23 8.16
N LEU A 232 -2.31 10.21 7.28
CA LEU A 232 -2.19 11.61 7.67
C LEU A 232 -3.41 11.99 8.53
N VAL A 233 -3.16 12.33 9.78
CA VAL A 233 -4.18 12.73 10.76
C VAL A 233 -4.20 14.24 10.90
N GLY A 234 -5.40 14.83 10.84
CA GLY A 234 -5.60 16.25 10.92
C GLY A 234 -5.30 17.04 9.65
N ASN A 235 -5.57 18.34 9.67
CA ASN A 235 -5.26 19.26 8.58
C ASN A 235 -3.76 19.62 8.56
N ALA A 236 -3.33 20.41 7.56
CA ALA A 236 -1.91 20.76 7.39
C ALA A 236 -1.35 21.56 8.59
N VAL A 237 -2.19 22.42 9.19
CA VAL A 237 -1.82 23.25 10.35
C VAL A 237 -1.66 22.36 11.59
N GLU A 238 -2.63 21.50 11.88
CA GLU A 238 -2.57 20.57 13.02
C GLU A 238 -1.34 19.66 12.95
N ARG A 239 -1.00 19.17 11.73
CA ARG A 239 0.20 18.35 11.53
C ARG A 239 1.49 19.12 11.78
N ALA A 240 1.55 20.42 11.43
CA ALA A 240 2.73 21.26 11.68
C ALA A 240 2.97 21.49 13.17
N TYR A 241 1.91 21.52 13.99
CA TYR A 241 2.02 21.67 15.44
C TYR A 241 2.24 20.36 16.21
N ARG A 242 1.97 19.22 15.58
CA ARG A 242 2.13 17.90 16.22
C ARG A 242 3.60 17.50 16.24
N ARG A 243 4.26 17.61 17.42
CA ARG A 243 5.68 17.27 17.59
C ARG A 243 5.97 15.80 17.86
N GLY A 244 4.98 15.02 18.27
CA GLY A 244 5.12 13.61 18.60
C GLY A 244 4.32 12.68 17.70
N ASP A 245 4.79 11.44 17.54
CA ASP A 245 4.14 10.37 16.77
C ASP A 245 3.29 9.41 17.62
N ALA A 246 3.09 9.75 18.91
CA ALA A 246 2.34 8.96 19.90
C ALA A 246 2.83 7.50 19.99
N LEU A 247 4.14 7.26 19.92
CA LEU A 247 4.75 5.92 19.84
C LEU A 247 4.23 5.00 20.95
N GLU A 248 4.24 5.42 22.20
CA GLU A 248 3.84 4.57 23.32
C GLU A 248 2.34 4.19 23.29
N LYS A 249 1.47 5.12 22.90
CA LYS A 249 0.05 4.81 22.69
C LYS A 249 -0.16 3.83 21.53
N ARG A 250 0.65 3.95 20.46
CA ARG A 250 0.61 3.01 19.34
C ARG A 250 1.19 1.65 19.76
N ARG A 251 2.21 1.60 20.62
CA ARG A 251 2.75 0.35 21.20
C ARG A 251 1.65 -0.42 21.93
N SER A 252 0.93 0.25 22.83
CA SER A 252 -0.19 -0.36 23.54
C SER A 252 -1.30 -0.86 22.62
N LEU A 253 -1.66 -0.07 21.57
CA LEU A 253 -2.66 -0.47 20.58
C LEU A 253 -2.19 -1.69 19.76
N MET A 254 -0.93 -1.71 19.33
CA MET A 254 -0.40 -2.81 18.51
C MET A 254 -0.24 -4.08 19.33
N GLN A 255 0.07 -3.99 20.63
CA GLN A 255 0.07 -5.14 21.53
C GLN A 255 -1.35 -5.68 21.72
N ALA A 256 -2.34 -4.82 21.95
CA ALA A 256 -3.74 -5.27 22.06
C ALA A 256 -4.24 -5.94 20.76
N TRP A 257 -3.82 -5.44 19.60
CA TRP A 257 -4.12 -6.08 18.31
C TRP A 257 -3.45 -7.45 18.16
N ASP A 258 -2.20 -7.58 18.60
CA ASP A 258 -1.49 -8.86 18.66
C ASP A 258 -2.23 -9.87 19.54
N ASP A 259 -2.57 -9.48 20.77
CA ASP A 259 -3.30 -10.34 21.70
C ASP A 259 -4.62 -10.83 21.10
N PHE A 260 -5.36 -9.95 20.43
CA PHE A 260 -6.56 -10.31 19.70
C PHE A 260 -6.27 -11.30 18.55
N CYS A 261 -5.27 -11.01 17.71
CA CYS A 261 -4.91 -11.85 16.56
C CYS A 261 -4.41 -13.23 16.94
N THR A 262 -3.78 -13.36 18.11
CA THR A 262 -3.18 -14.61 18.61
C THR A 262 -4.09 -15.37 19.59
N GLY A 263 -5.27 -14.82 19.90
CA GLY A 263 -6.23 -15.41 20.84
C GLY A 263 -5.75 -15.39 22.30
N LYS A 264 -4.81 -14.51 22.62
CA LYS A 264 -4.44 -14.24 24.01
C LYS A 264 -5.55 -13.40 24.65
N ALA A 265 -6.00 -13.79 25.85
CA ALA A 265 -6.94 -12.97 26.60
C ALA A 265 -6.26 -11.62 26.90
N SER A 266 -6.93 -10.52 26.59
CA SER A 266 -6.49 -9.18 27.04
C SER A 266 -6.49 -9.17 28.56
N ALA A 267 -5.33 -8.93 29.16
CA ALA A 267 -5.18 -8.83 30.61
C ALA A 267 -5.84 -7.56 31.16
#